data_da573388c0643c4db4cdf50d3f2caa05
#
_entry.id   da573388c0643c4db4cdf50d3f2caa05
#
_cell.length_a   1.000
_cell.length_b   1.000
_cell.length_c   1.000
_cell.angle_alpha   90.00
_cell.angle_beta   90.00
_cell.angle_gamma   90.00
#
_symmetry.space_group_name_H-M   'P 1'
#
loop_
_entity.id
_entity.type
_entity.pdbx_description
1 polymer ?
#
loop_
_entity_poly.entity_id
_entity_poly.type
_entity_poly.pdbx_seq_one_letter_code
_entity_poly.pdbx_strand_id
1 'polypeptide(L)'
;MGAGTQMIVAFFLLMALRVPVAFALGLSAMYAMWQIGFGFDLAGDLIATGIAKYALLAIPFFILAGTLMGALGIAERMIRFFRILIGNLPGGMGVVGTVVCLFWGAVSGSGPASVAAIGPMIIKGMEEDGYPRAAAAALVCTEIGRAHV
;
A
#
# COMPACT_ATOMS: atom_id res chain seq x y z
N MET A 1 26.85 -18.83 -1.54
CA MET A 1 25.70 -17.94 -1.75
C MET A 1 25.76 -16.85 -0.69
N GLY A 2 25.61 -15.57 -1.05
CA GLY A 2 25.64 -14.49 -0.05
C GLY A 2 24.41 -14.57 0.87
N ALA A 3 24.53 -14.09 2.11
CA ALA A 3 23.46 -14.11 3.11
C ALA A 3 22.16 -13.46 2.59
N GLY A 4 22.29 -12.41 1.74
CA GLY A 4 21.13 -11.77 1.12
C GLY A 4 20.37 -12.69 0.14
N THR A 5 21.06 -13.49 -0.66
CA THR A 5 20.41 -14.45 -1.58
C THR A 5 19.66 -15.53 -0.80
N GLN A 6 20.24 -16.01 0.29
CA GLN A 6 19.62 -17.02 1.15
C GLN A 6 18.39 -16.45 1.86
N MET A 7 18.43 -15.19 2.31
CA MET A 7 17.29 -14.49 2.89
C MET A 7 16.11 -14.42 1.90
N ILE A 8 16.39 -14.04 0.65
CA ILE A 8 15.35 -13.96 -0.39
C ILE A 8 14.76 -15.34 -0.69
N VAL A 9 15.60 -16.37 -0.81
CA VAL A 9 15.13 -17.75 -1.04
C VAL A 9 14.28 -18.24 0.14
N ALA A 10 14.73 -18.02 1.38
CA ALA A 10 13.97 -18.38 2.57
C ALA A 10 12.62 -17.67 2.64
N PHE A 11 12.57 -16.37 2.28
CA PHE A 11 11.34 -15.60 2.20
C PHE A 11 10.33 -16.22 1.23
N PHE A 12 10.75 -16.48 -0.02
CA PHE A 12 9.85 -17.07 -1.02
C PHE A 12 9.42 -18.50 -0.66
N LEU A 13 10.29 -19.28 -0.02
CA LEU A 13 9.97 -20.61 0.45
C LEU A 13 8.90 -20.57 1.55
N LEU A 14 9.02 -19.65 2.51
CA LEU A 14 8.02 -19.44 3.55
C LEU A 14 6.68 -18.94 2.96
N MET A 15 6.73 -18.08 1.95
CA MET A 15 5.54 -17.64 1.23
C MET A 15 4.84 -18.81 0.51
N ALA A 16 5.60 -19.71 -0.12
CA ALA A 16 5.05 -20.91 -0.76
C ALA A 16 4.38 -21.86 0.25
N LEU A 17 4.86 -21.88 1.50
CA LEU A 17 4.24 -22.60 2.62
C LEU A 17 3.02 -21.89 3.22
N ARG A 18 2.53 -20.81 2.59
CA ARG A 18 1.40 -19.99 3.05
C ARG A 18 1.60 -19.30 4.40
N VAL A 19 2.84 -19.07 4.80
CA VAL A 19 3.15 -18.27 6.00
C VAL A 19 2.78 -16.80 5.70
N PRO A 20 2.07 -16.09 6.61
CA PRO A 20 1.76 -14.67 6.42
C PRO A 20 3.01 -13.84 6.16
N VAL A 21 2.92 -12.87 5.23
CA VAL A 21 4.06 -12.08 4.73
C VAL A 21 4.90 -11.47 5.85
N ALA A 22 4.25 -10.94 6.90
CA ALA A 22 4.95 -10.35 8.04
C ALA A 22 5.86 -11.35 8.78
N PHE A 23 5.37 -12.57 9.00
CA PHE A 23 6.17 -13.64 9.63
C PHE A 23 7.25 -14.16 8.69
N ALA A 24 6.95 -14.29 7.39
CA ALA A 24 7.92 -14.72 6.39
C ALA A 24 9.09 -13.73 6.30
N LEU A 25 8.82 -12.43 6.33
CA LEU A 25 9.85 -11.38 6.38
C LEU A 25 10.66 -11.45 7.67
N GLY A 26 10.01 -11.55 8.83
CA GLY A 26 10.68 -11.60 10.12
C GLY A 26 11.59 -12.83 10.24
N LEU A 27 11.08 -14.01 9.92
CA LEU A 27 11.84 -15.27 10.01
C LEU A 27 13.01 -15.32 9.03
N SER A 28 12.82 -14.85 7.79
CA SER A 28 13.91 -14.80 6.80
C SER A 28 15.00 -13.80 7.18
N ALA A 29 14.63 -12.67 7.78
CA ALA A 29 15.59 -11.70 8.31
C ALA A 29 16.37 -12.27 9.52
N MET A 30 15.68 -12.93 10.48
CA MET A 30 16.33 -13.58 11.63
C MET A 30 17.28 -14.69 11.18
N TYR A 31 16.89 -15.47 10.17
CA TYR A 31 17.76 -16.51 9.60
C TYR A 31 19.02 -15.90 8.97
N ALA A 32 18.90 -14.80 8.23
CA ALA A 32 20.03 -14.09 7.65
C ALA A 32 20.97 -13.50 8.75
N MET A 33 20.40 -12.93 9.80
CA MET A 33 21.16 -12.40 10.94
C MET A 33 21.96 -13.49 11.65
N TRP A 34 21.35 -14.64 11.87
CA TRP A 34 22.02 -15.80 12.47
C TRP A 34 23.22 -16.27 11.65
N GLN A 35 23.08 -16.31 10.31
CA GLN A 35 24.18 -16.70 9.42
C GLN A 35 25.36 -15.73 9.41
N ILE A 36 25.12 -14.42 9.63
CA ILE A 36 26.15 -13.38 9.67
C ILE A 36 26.80 -13.30 11.06
N GLY A 37 26.28 -14.06 12.04
CA GLY A 37 26.80 -14.06 13.41
C GLY A 37 26.28 -12.90 14.28
N PHE A 38 25.23 -12.19 13.83
CA PHE A 38 24.55 -11.22 14.69
C PHE A 38 23.72 -11.94 15.74
N GLY A 39 23.87 -11.52 17.00
CA GLY A 39 23.05 -12.01 18.11
C GLY A 39 21.57 -11.62 17.96
N PHE A 40 20.67 -12.44 18.48
CA PHE A 40 19.23 -12.17 18.47
C PHE A 40 18.84 -10.91 19.26
N ASP A 41 19.69 -10.44 20.16
CA ASP A 41 19.49 -9.20 20.92
C ASP A 41 19.36 -7.96 20.01
N LEU A 42 20.11 -7.93 18.90
CA LEU A 42 20.01 -6.87 17.90
C LEU A 42 18.69 -6.91 17.12
N ALA A 43 18.03 -8.06 17.00
CA ALA A 43 16.79 -8.18 16.24
C ALA A 43 15.67 -7.34 16.87
N GLY A 44 15.58 -7.34 18.20
CA GLY A 44 14.62 -6.52 18.95
C GLY A 44 14.82 -5.02 18.71
N ASP A 45 16.07 -4.57 18.76
CA ASP A 45 16.41 -3.16 18.53
C ASP A 45 16.15 -2.71 17.08
N LEU A 46 16.49 -3.54 16.10
CA LEU A 46 16.21 -3.28 14.69
C LEU A 46 14.71 -3.26 14.37
N ILE A 47 13.91 -4.10 15.02
CA ILE A 47 12.45 -4.08 14.89
C ILE A 47 11.91 -2.80 15.53
N ALA A 48 12.32 -2.47 16.75
CA ALA A 48 11.87 -1.28 17.44
C ALA A 48 12.22 0.00 16.69
N THR A 49 13.46 0.14 16.21
CA THR A 49 13.90 1.29 15.42
C THR A 49 13.25 1.33 14.03
N GLY A 50 12.98 0.17 13.43
CA GLY A 50 12.27 0.06 12.16
C GLY A 50 10.82 0.54 12.26
N ILE A 51 10.14 0.24 13.35
CA ILE A 51 8.76 0.68 13.62
C ILE A 51 8.70 2.16 14.04
N ALA A 52 9.73 2.67 14.69
CA ALA A 52 9.80 4.03 15.17
C ALA A 52 10.04 5.10 14.08
N LYS A 53 10.03 4.71 12.80
CA LYS A 53 10.18 5.68 11.70
C LYS A 53 8.94 6.58 11.62
N TYR A 54 9.16 7.89 11.53
CA TYR A 54 8.11 8.91 11.40
C TYR A 54 7.12 8.63 10.25
N ALA A 55 7.59 8.03 9.16
CA ALA A 55 6.74 7.66 8.03
C ALA A 55 5.65 6.64 8.42
N LEU A 56 5.94 5.69 9.31
CA LEU A 56 4.96 4.72 9.81
C LEU A 56 3.98 5.34 10.81
N LEU A 57 4.43 6.33 11.59
CA LEU A 57 3.58 7.07 12.51
C LEU A 57 2.51 7.89 11.77
N ALA A 58 2.80 8.34 10.55
CA ALA A 58 1.85 9.09 9.74
C ALA A 58 0.67 8.24 9.23
N ILE A 59 0.83 6.91 9.08
CA ILE A 59 -0.20 6.02 8.52
C ILE A 59 -1.53 6.11 9.28
N PRO A 60 -1.60 6.01 10.63
CA PRO A 60 -2.86 6.11 11.38
C PRO A 60 -3.57 7.45 11.15
N PHE A 61 -2.82 8.55 11.07
CA PHE A 61 -3.40 9.87 10.81
C PHE A 61 -3.95 9.98 9.39
N PHE A 62 -3.29 9.40 8.39
CA PHE A 62 -3.80 9.35 7.02
C PHE A 62 -5.03 8.44 6.89
N ILE A 63 -5.09 7.33 7.63
CA ILE A 63 -6.29 6.47 7.70
C ILE A 63 -7.44 7.27 8.32
N LEU A 64 -7.19 7.97 9.42
CA LEU A 64 -8.20 8.83 10.06
C LEU A 64 -8.68 9.93 9.10
N ALA A 65 -7.76 10.63 8.44
CA ALA A 65 -8.10 11.63 7.44
C ALA A 65 -8.95 11.04 6.30
N GLY A 66 -8.57 9.88 5.77
CA GLY A 66 -9.32 9.18 4.72
C GLY A 66 -10.73 8.77 5.17
N THR A 67 -10.88 8.25 6.39
CA THR A 67 -12.19 7.90 6.93
C THR A 67 -13.07 9.13 7.17
N LEU A 68 -12.51 10.23 7.66
CA LEU A 68 -13.21 11.50 7.81
C LEU A 68 -13.64 12.07 6.46
N MET A 69 -12.76 12.04 5.45
CA MET A 69 -13.10 12.49 4.09
C MET A 69 -14.25 11.67 3.48
N GLY A 70 -14.26 10.35 3.72
CA GLY A 70 -15.37 9.49 3.33
C GLY A 70 -16.67 9.86 4.05
N ALA A 71 -16.63 10.00 5.39
CA ALA A 71 -17.80 10.33 6.20
C ALA A 71 -18.39 11.71 5.88
N LEU A 72 -17.56 12.68 5.51
CA LEU A 72 -17.96 14.04 5.12
C LEU A 72 -18.39 14.15 3.64
N GLY A 73 -18.33 13.07 2.86
CA GLY A 73 -18.69 13.06 1.44
C GLY A 73 -17.72 13.86 0.54
N ILE A 74 -16.53 14.18 1.03
CA ILE A 74 -15.51 14.91 0.27
C ILE A 74 -14.98 14.02 -0.86
N ALA A 75 -14.78 12.75 -0.57
CA ALA A 75 -14.27 11.79 -1.51
C ALA A 75 -15.21 11.57 -2.70
N GLU A 76 -16.51 11.43 -2.45
CA GLU A 76 -17.52 11.30 -3.48
C GLU A 76 -17.58 12.55 -4.38
N ARG A 77 -17.43 13.74 -3.77
CA ARG A 77 -17.39 15.00 -4.53
C ARG A 77 -16.15 15.10 -5.40
N MET A 78 -15.00 14.65 -4.90
CA MET A 78 -13.75 14.63 -5.65
C MET A 78 -13.83 13.65 -6.83
N ILE A 79 -14.32 12.45 -6.62
CA ILE A 79 -14.53 11.44 -7.67
C ILE A 79 -15.53 11.99 -8.72
N ARG A 80 -16.62 12.59 -8.26
CA ARG A 80 -17.62 13.20 -9.16
C ARG A 80 -17.03 14.33 -9.98
N PHE A 81 -16.20 15.20 -9.40
CA PHE A 81 -15.52 16.27 -10.10
C PHE A 81 -14.63 15.73 -11.22
N PHE A 82 -13.77 14.75 -10.94
CA PHE A 82 -12.93 14.14 -11.96
C PHE A 82 -13.75 13.35 -13.01
N ARG A 83 -14.86 12.74 -12.60
CA ARG A 83 -15.78 12.06 -13.52
C ARG A 83 -16.42 13.04 -14.52
N ILE A 84 -16.80 14.22 -14.08
CA ILE A 84 -17.32 15.27 -14.97
C ILE A 84 -16.22 15.79 -15.91
N LEU A 85 -15.00 15.95 -15.41
CA LEU A 85 -13.87 16.46 -16.20
C LEU A 85 -13.41 15.46 -17.27
N ILE A 86 -13.39 14.17 -16.95
CA ILE A 86 -12.93 13.09 -17.84
C ILE A 86 -14.04 12.65 -18.82
N GLY A 87 -15.30 12.91 -18.48
CA GLY A 87 -16.46 12.53 -19.29
C GLY A 87 -16.81 11.03 -19.23
N ASN A 88 -17.75 10.63 -20.09
CA ASN A 88 -18.25 9.26 -20.18
C ASN A 88 -17.37 8.37 -21.08
N LEU A 89 -16.08 8.29 -20.80
CA LEU A 89 -15.19 7.39 -21.53
C LEU A 89 -15.46 5.94 -21.15
N PRO A 90 -15.38 4.97 -22.08
CA PRO A 90 -15.45 3.56 -21.74
C PRO A 90 -14.28 3.20 -20.82
N GLY A 91 -14.57 2.58 -19.67
CA GLY A 91 -13.59 2.38 -18.61
C GLY A 91 -13.33 3.61 -17.73
N GLY A 92 -14.21 4.62 -17.79
CA GLY A 92 -14.04 5.95 -17.19
C GLY A 92 -13.68 5.92 -15.71
N MET A 93 -14.23 4.99 -14.91
CA MET A 93 -13.89 4.92 -13.49
C MET A 93 -12.45 4.48 -13.24
N GLY A 94 -11.88 3.62 -14.09
CA GLY A 94 -10.45 3.30 -14.03
C GLY A 94 -9.58 4.55 -14.28
N VAL A 95 -9.91 5.32 -15.32
CA VAL A 95 -9.19 6.57 -15.65
C VAL A 95 -9.35 7.61 -14.53
N VAL A 96 -10.57 7.77 -13.98
CA VAL A 96 -10.82 8.64 -12.82
C VAL A 96 -9.99 8.20 -11.62
N GLY A 97 -9.95 6.89 -11.33
CA GLY A 97 -9.12 6.31 -10.27
C GLY A 97 -7.65 6.67 -10.46
N THR A 98 -7.10 6.50 -11.67
CA THR A 98 -5.73 6.86 -12.02
C THR A 98 -5.44 8.34 -11.73
N VAL A 99 -6.29 9.24 -12.19
CA VAL A 99 -6.09 10.69 -12.00
C VAL A 99 -6.19 11.08 -10.52
N VAL A 100 -7.12 10.50 -9.78
CA VAL A 100 -7.25 10.71 -8.33
C VAL A 100 -6.02 10.20 -7.60
N CYS A 101 -5.52 9.01 -7.96
CA CYS A 101 -4.31 8.44 -7.37
C CYS A 101 -3.07 9.30 -7.65
N LEU A 102 -2.91 9.79 -8.88
CA LEU A 102 -1.82 10.70 -9.26
C LEU A 102 -1.87 12.01 -8.47
N PHE A 103 -3.05 12.63 -8.42
CA PHE A 103 -3.24 13.86 -7.65
C PHE A 103 -2.93 13.67 -6.16
N TRP A 104 -3.46 12.59 -5.57
CA TRP A 104 -3.24 12.31 -4.16
C TRP A 104 -1.80 11.89 -3.87
N GLY A 105 -1.18 11.12 -4.75
CA GLY A 105 0.23 10.76 -4.67
C GLY A 105 1.14 11.98 -4.63
N ALA A 106 0.87 12.96 -5.51
CA ALA A 106 1.61 14.24 -5.53
C ALA A 106 1.45 15.05 -4.24
N VAL A 107 0.29 14.99 -3.59
CA VAL A 107 0.01 15.72 -2.34
C VAL A 107 0.58 14.99 -1.11
N SER A 108 0.41 13.67 -1.03
CA SER A 108 0.76 12.90 0.17
C SER A 108 2.24 12.53 0.26
N GLY A 109 2.91 12.35 -0.88
CA GLY A 109 4.31 11.92 -0.94
C GLY A 109 4.58 10.53 -0.34
N SER A 110 3.56 9.74 0.00
CA SER A 110 3.69 8.42 0.63
C SER A 110 2.73 7.41 0.02
N GLY A 111 3.27 6.41 -0.70
CA GLY A 111 2.49 5.34 -1.33
C GLY A 111 1.59 4.59 -0.35
N PRO A 112 2.12 4.00 0.74
CA PRO A 112 1.29 3.26 1.71
C PRO A 112 0.19 4.12 2.36
N ALA A 113 0.50 5.37 2.69
CA ALA A 113 -0.47 6.30 3.27
C ALA A 113 -1.57 6.66 2.26
N SER A 114 -1.22 6.84 0.98
CA SER A 114 -2.19 7.11 -0.10
C SER A 114 -3.13 5.92 -0.32
N VAL A 115 -2.61 4.68 -0.38
CA VAL A 115 -3.45 3.48 -0.48
C VAL A 115 -4.42 3.39 0.68
N ALA A 116 -3.96 3.63 1.91
CA ALA A 116 -4.79 3.56 3.09
C ALA A 116 -5.89 4.64 3.11
N ALA A 117 -5.58 5.85 2.65
CA ALA A 117 -6.49 6.98 2.69
C ALA A 117 -7.59 6.91 1.62
N ILE A 118 -7.22 6.70 0.35
CA ILE A 118 -8.15 6.81 -0.78
C ILE A 118 -8.49 5.49 -1.45
N GLY A 119 -7.66 4.45 -1.24
CA GLY A 119 -7.85 3.15 -1.88
C GLY A 119 -9.25 2.56 -1.67
N PRO A 120 -9.77 2.46 -0.43
CA PRO A 120 -11.10 1.92 -0.19
C PRO A 120 -12.22 2.65 -0.94
N MET A 121 -12.09 3.96 -1.11
CA MET A 121 -13.09 4.80 -1.79
C MET A 121 -13.10 4.58 -3.29
N ILE A 122 -11.90 4.53 -3.90
CA ILE A 122 -11.76 4.26 -5.34
C ILE A 122 -12.24 2.85 -5.67
N ILE A 123 -11.86 1.86 -4.84
CA ILE A 123 -12.30 0.48 -5.01
C ILE A 123 -13.83 0.40 -4.98
N LYS A 124 -14.47 1.05 -4.00
CA LYS A 124 -15.94 1.10 -3.89
C LYS A 124 -16.57 1.74 -5.12
N GLY A 125 -16.07 2.88 -5.59
CA GLY A 125 -16.57 3.54 -6.79
C GLY A 125 -16.40 2.69 -8.06
N MET A 126 -15.33 1.92 -8.16
CA MET A 126 -15.12 0.98 -9.27
C MET A 126 -16.07 -0.23 -9.18
N GLU A 127 -16.33 -0.76 -7.98
CA GLU A 127 -17.31 -1.84 -7.76
C GLU A 127 -18.73 -1.38 -8.17
N GLU A 128 -19.13 -0.16 -7.84
CA GLU A 128 -20.40 0.44 -8.25
C GLU A 128 -20.54 0.57 -9.79
N ASP A 129 -19.42 0.75 -10.49
CA ASP A 129 -19.35 0.77 -11.96
C ASP A 129 -19.17 -0.65 -12.58
N GLY A 130 -19.24 -1.71 -11.77
CA GLY A 130 -19.20 -3.10 -12.24
C GLY A 130 -17.79 -3.72 -12.35
N TYR A 131 -16.74 -3.08 -11.85
CA TYR A 131 -15.41 -3.69 -11.82
C TYR A 131 -15.32 -4.78 -10.74
N PRO A 132 -14.67 -5.92 -11.01
CA PRO A 132 -14.37 -6.89 -9.96
C PRO A 132 -13.46 -6.26 -8.90
N ARG A 133 -13.77 -6.48 -7.62
CA ARG A 133 -13.02 -5.91 -6.49
C ARG A 133 -11.51 -6.19 -6.55
N ALA A 134 -11.13 -7.40 -6.98
CA ALA A 134 -9.73 -7.78 -7.12
C ALA A 134 -9.01 -6.94 -8.20
N ALA A 135 -9.67 -6.64 -9.32
CA ALA A 135 -9.13 -5.81 -10.38
C ALA A 135 -9.01 -4.35 -9.92
N ALA A 136 -10.02 -3.83 -9.23
CA ALA A 136 -9.99 -2.49 -8.65
C ALA A 136 -8.85 -2.34 -7.63
N ALA A 137 -8.67 -3.29 -6.74
CA ALA A 137 -7.58 -3.29 -5.76
C ALA A 137 -6.20 -3.35 -6.43
N ALA A 138 -6.02 -4.20 -7.45
CA ALA A 138 -4.77 -4.29 -8.20
C ALA A 138 -4.43 -2.98 -8.90
N LEU A 139 -5.43 -2.33 -9.52
CA LEU A 139 -5.27 -1.05 -10.19
C LEU A 139 -4.81 0.03 -9.20
N VAL A 140 -5.49 0.19 -8.08
CA VAL A 140 -5.14 1.17 -7.03
C VAL A 140 -3.71 0.96 -6.52
N CYS A 141 -3.30 -0.29 -6.27
CA CYS A 141 -1.95 -0.60 -5.79
C CYS A 141 -0.87 -0.27 -6.83
N THR A 142 -1.14 -0.49 -8.12
CA THR A 142 -0.17 -0.20 -9.20
C THR A 142 -0.05 1.29 -9.48
N GLU A 143 -1.15 2.02 -9.44
CA GLU A 143 -1.18 3.46 -9.75
C GLU A 143 -0.53 4.29 -8.67
N ILE A 144 -0.81 4.00 -7.41
CA ILE A 144 -0.19 4.69 -6.28
C ILE A 144 1.32 4.40 -6.24
N GLY A 145 1.73 3.18 -6.59
CA GLY A 145 3.15 2.84 -6.72
C GLY A 145 3.88 3.67 -7.79
N ARG A 146 3.22 3.97 -8.93
CA ARG A 146 3.79 4.81 -10.00
C ARG A 146 3.81 6.30 -9.70
N ALA A 147 2.90 6.80 -8.88
CA ALA A 147 2.83 8.21 -8.52
C ALA A 147 4.02 8.68 -7.63
N HIS A 148 4.84 7.75 -7.17
CA HIS A 148 5.96 8.01 -6.26
C HIS A 148 7.34 7.71 -6.88
N VAL A 149 7.40 7.41 -8.18
CA VAL A 149 8.63 7.28 -8.99
C VAL A 149 8.79 8.53 -9.81
#